data_3218af12397960dc6439aa4484a89eaf
#
_entry.id   3218af12397960dc6439aa4484a89eaf
#
_cell.length_a   1.000
_cell.length_b   1.000
_cell.length_c   1.000
_cell.angle_alpha   90.00
_cell.angle_beta   90.00
_cell.angle_gamma   90.00
#
_symmetry.space_group_name_H-M   'P 1'
#
loop_
_entity.id
_entity.type
_entity.pdbx_description
1 polymer ?
#
loop_
_entity_poly.entity_id
_entity_poly.type
_entity_poly.pdbx_seq_one_letter_code
_entity_poly.pdbx_strand_id
1 'polypeptide(L)'
;MSRNGVLLQVEGVSKSFGALAALTDVSLTVSAGEVVSVIGPNGAGKSTLFNVITGLHGATRGRVLFDGQVITGRAPEAVNRLGLAKTFQITNVFPGISVYENVRVAAQSRAPEAGRFTSLWRRPDVEGAVMELLVAFGLEGRRDETAQNLSHGEQRYLEICLALATKPTLLLLDEPTAGMTPGETRDATALIRRMALARGLTLLLIEHDMSVVMGISDRVAVLHFGQKIAEGPPEAIRTNPQVIDAYLGGVDD
;
A
#
# COMPACT_ATOMS: atom_id res chain seq x y z
N MET A 1 -5.47 -9.14 18.72
CA MET A 1 -5.52 -7.68 18.99
C MET A 1 -4.26 -7.31 19.74
N SER A 2 -3.41 -6.50 19.11
CA SER A 2 -2.15 -6.04 19.70
C SER A 2 -2.40 -5.27 21.00
N ARG A 3 -1.62 -5.54 22.04
CA ARG A 3 -1.77 -4.92 23.40
C ARG A 3 -1.58 -3.41 23.43
N ASN A 4 -1.09 -2.76 22.35
CA ASN A 4 -0.75 -1.33 22.30
C ASN A 4 -1.36 -0.56 21.12
N GLY A 5 -2.32 -1.11 20.39
CA GLY A 5 -2.90 -0.44 19.22
C GLY A 5 -1.97 -0.39 17.99
N VAL A 6 -0.70 -0.78 18.12
CA VAL A 6 0.28 -0.80 17.01
C VAL A 6 0.07 -2.05 16.17
N LEU A 7 -0.19 -1.87 14.86
CA LEU A 7 -0.43 -2.95 13.92
C LEU A 7 0.86 -3.37 13.19
N LEU A 8 1.69 -2.41 12.77
CA LEU A 8 2.97 -2.65 12.12
C LEU A 8 4.11 -2.04 12.93
N GLN A 9 5.21 -2.81 13.11
CA GLN A 9 6.45 -2.33 13.71
C GLN A 9 7.62 -2.72 12.81
N VAL A 10 8.39 -1.74 12.39
CA VAL A 10 9.67 -1.86 11.72
C VAL A 10 10.73 -1.46 12.75
N GLU A 11 11.63 -2.37 13.10
CA GLU A 11 12.61 -2.15 14.18
C GLU A 11 14.03 -2.32 13.63
N GLY A 12 14.76 -1.21 13.52
CA GLY A 12 16.17 -1.17 13.14
C GLY A 12 16.47 -1.82 11.80
N VAL A 13 15.53 -1.75 10.84
CA VAL A 13 15.65 -2.45 9.56
C VAL A 13 16.74 -1.82 8.72
N SER A 14 17.71 -2.66 8.33
CA SER A 14 18.73 -2.34 7.33
C SER A 14 18.64 -3.31 6.16
N LYS A 15 18.90 -2.81 4.94
CA LYS A 15 18.94 -3.62 3.72
C LYS A 15 20.08 -3.18 2.82
N SER A 16 20.94 -4.13 2.48
CA SER A 16 22.02 -3.91 1.51
C SER A 16 21.84 -4.81 0.28
N PHE A 17 22.22 -4.30 -0.87
CA PHE A 17 22.36 -5.02 -2.14
C PHE A 17 23.82 -4.95 -2.57
N GLY A 18 24.59 -5.99 -2.26
CA GLY A 18 26.05 -5.93 -2.40
C GLY A 18 26.63 -4.81 -1.53
N ALA A 19 27.37 -3.88 -2.13
CA ALA A 19 27.96 -2.73 -1.45
C ALA A 19 26.98 -1.57 -1.20
N LEU A 20 25.82 -1.56 -1.88
CA LEU A 20 24.83 -0.49 -1.74
C LEU A 20 23.97 -0.71 -0.49
N ALA A 21 24.05 0.18 0.50
CA ALA A 21 23.14 0.24 1.63
C ALA A 21 21.88 1.00 1.24
N ALA A 22 20.80 0.30 0.94
CA ALA A 22 19.52 0.89 0.53
C ALA A 22 18.64 1.32 1.71
N LEU A 23 18.82 0.68 2.89
CA LEU A 23 18.21 1.08 4.17
C LEU A 23 19.24 0.91 5.28
N THR A 24 19.25 1.86 6.21
CA THR A 24 20.16 1.86 7.38
C THR A 24 19.37 2.24 8.63
N ASP A 25 19.17 1.26 9.53
CA ASP A 25 18.56 1.43 10.85
C ASP A 25 17.19 2.13 10.84
N VAL A 26 16.32 1.76 9.90
CA VAL A 26 14.99 2.37 9.77
C VAL A 26 14.03 1.75 10.78
N SER A 27 13.43 2.60 11.61
CA SER A 27 12.38 2.22 12.56
C SER A 27 11.11 3.04 12.31
N LEU A 28 9.96 2.36 12.23
CA LEU A 28 8.64 2.96 11.97
C LEU A 28 7.56 2.12 12.66
N THR A 29 6.53 2.77 13.17
CA THR A 29 5.33 2.10 13.69
C THR A 29 4.11 2.61 12.93
N VAL A 30 3.07 1.76 12.81
CA VAL A 30 1.76 2.15 12.27
C VAL A 30 0.70 1.59 13.20
N SER A 31 -0.17 2.46 13.72
CA SER A 31 -1.27 2.08 14.59
C SER A 31 -2.48 1.58 13.77
N ALA A 32 -3.32 0.76 14.38
CA ALA A 32 -4.55 0.30 13.73
C ALA A 32 -5.45 1.50 13.39
N GLY A 33 -5.93 1.57 12.14
CA GLY A 33 -6.77 2.65 11.61
C GLY A 33 -6.02 3.92 11.24
N GLU A 34 -4.69 3.97 11.44
CA GLU A 34 -3.86 5.11 11.09
C GLU A 34 -3.51 5.14 9.60
N VAL A 35 -3.40 6.32 9.02
CA VAL A 35 -2.88 6.55 7.67
C VAL A 35 -1.51 7.19 7.77
N VAL A 36 -0.46 6.42 7.43
CA VAL A 36 0.93 6.87 7.47
C VAL A 36 1.48 6.98 6.05
N SER A 37 2.09 8.10 5.69
CA SER A 37 2.84 8.24 4.43
C SER A 37 4.34 8.15 4.68
N VAL A 38 5.03 7.49 3.75
CA VAL A 38 6.49 7.47 3.65
C VAL A 38 6.88 8.28 2.42
N ILE A 39 7.56 9.39 2.64
CA ILE A 39 8.00 10.31 1.59
C ILE A 39 9.53 10.40 1.54
N GLY A 40 10.06 11.05 0.52
CA GLY A 40 11.49 11.29 0.33
C GLY A 40 11.87 11.35 -1.15
N PRO A 41 13.07 11.84 -1.49
CA PRO A 41 13.57 11.89 -2.85
C PRO A 41 13.62 10.52 -3.53
N ASN A 42 13.87 10.52 -4.85
CA ASN A 42 14.13 9.29 -5.58
C ASN A 42 15.41 8.64 -5.02
N GLY A 43 15.39 7.31 -4.89
CA GLY A 43 16.52 6.59 -4.29
C GLY A 43 16.57 6.62 -2.74
N ALA A 44 15.65 7.31 -2.06
CA ALA A 44 15.64 7.39 -0.60
C ALA A 44 15.39 6.06 0.14
N GLY A 45 15.03 4.97 -0.57
CA GLY A 45 14.80 3.65 0.01
C GLY A 45 13.33 3.28 0.26
N LYS A 46 12.38 4.14 -0.14
CA LYS A 46 10.93 3.94 0.10
C LYS A 46 10.41 2.58 -0.39
N SER A 47 10.60 2.27 -1.67
CA SER A 47 10.15 0.99 -2.26
C SER A 47 10.91 -0.21 -1.68
N THR A 48 12.19 -0.01 -1.29
CA THR A 48 12.95 -1.06 -0.57
C THR A 48 12.34 -1.35 0.79
N LEU A 49 11.93 -0.32 1.54
CA LEU A 49 11.23 -0.50 2.82
C LEU A 49 9.93 -1.28 2.64
N PHE A 50 9.10 -0.92 1.66
CA PHE A 50 7.87 -1.65 1.35
C PHE A 50 8.14 -3.11 0.97
N ASN A 51 9.17 -3.36 0.17
CA ASN A 51 9.55 -4.71 -0.24
C ASN A 51 10.07 -5.55 0.93
N VAL A 52 10.73 -4.95 1.91
CA VAL A 52 11.12 -5.63 3.15
C VAL A 52 9.91 -5.93 4.02
N ILE A 53 8.98 -4.99 4.20
CA ILE A 53 7.75 -5.18 4.98
C ILE A 53 6.90 -6.31 4.38
N THR A 54 6.79 -6.37 3.07
CA THR A 54 5.94 -7.36 2.36
C THR A 54 6.61 -8.72 2.15
N GLY A 55 7.90 -8.86 2.53
CA GLY A 55 8.65 -10.11 2.36
C GLY A 55 9.20 -10.35 0.95
N LEU A 56 9.07 -9.39 0.01
CA LEU A 56 9.70 -9.45 -1.32
C LEU A 56 11.23 -9.40 -1.22
N HIS A 57 11.74 -8.71 -0.20
CA HIS A 57 13.16 -8.69 0.13
C HIS A 57 13.37 -9.03 1.61
N GLY A 58 14.32 -9.89 1.91
CA GLY A 58 14.75 -10.10 3.30
C GLY A 58 15.51 -8.88 3.83
N ALA A 59 15.28 -8.49 5.09
CA ALA A 59 16.13 -7.54 5.79
C ALA A 59 17.55 -8.10 5.97
N THR A 60 18.57 -7.24 5.89
CA THR A 60 19.95 -7.60 6.25
C THR A 60 20.12 -7.59 7.77
N ARG A 61 19.47 -6.65 8.46
CA ARG A 61 19.38 -6.52 9.93
C ARG A 61 18.02 -5.98 10.33
N GLY A 62 17.71 -6.09 11.61
CA GLY A 62 16.45 -5.63 12.18
C GLY A 62 15.32 -6.61 11.93
N ARG A 63 14.11 -6.21 12.29
CA ARG A 63 12.92 -7.05 12.16
C ARG A 63 11.67 -6.24 11.85
N VAL A 64 10.69 -6.93 11.27
CA VAL A 64 9.34 -6.40 11.02
C VAL A 64 8.35 -7.28 11.77
N LEU A 65 7.45 -6.64 12.52
CA LEU A 65 6.36 -7.31 13.21
C LEU A 65 5.03 -6.78 12.65
N PHE A 66 4.08 -7.67 12.47
CA PHE A 66 2.72 -7.37 12.06
C PHE A 66 1.74 -8.04 13.03
N ASP A 67 0.88 -7.26 13.66
CA ASP A 67 -0.01 -7.68 14.76
C ASP A 67 0.73 -8.50 15.84
N GLY A 68 1.92 -8.01 16.24
CA GLY A 68 2.79 -8.63 17.23
C GLY A 68 3.55 -9.88 16.76
N GLN A 69 3.35 -10.35 15.52
CA GLN A 69 4.05 -11.51 14.95
C GLN A 69 5.23 -11.06 14.10
N VAL A 70 6.40 -11.69 14.28
CA VAL A 70 7.56 -11.46 13.40
C VAL A 70 7.26 -12.00 12.00
N ILE A 71 7.33 -11.09 11.01
CA ILE A 71 7.11 -11.41 9.59
C ILE A 71 8.37 -11.29 8.75
N THR A 72 9.49 -10.85 9.33
CA THR A 72 10.78 -10.73 8.63
C THR A 72 11.15 -12.02 7.93
N GLY A 73 11.43 -11.94 6.62
CA GLY A 73 11.83 -13.10 5.82
C GLY A 73 10.73 -14.11 5.49
N ARG A 74 9.48 -13.85 5.87
CA ARG A 74 8.34 -14.65 5.41
C ARG A 74 8.06 -14.36 3.94
N ALA A 75 7.60 -15.37 3.21
CA ALA A 75 7.17 -15.22 1.82
C ALA A 75 5.97 -14.25 1.71
N PRO A 76 5.87 -13.47 0.61
CA PRO A 76 4.80 -12.49 0.43
C PRO A 76 3.38 -13.05 0.59
N GLU A 77 3.14 -14.28 0.14
CA GLU A 77 1.84 -14.95 0.26
C GLU A 77 1.49 -15.24 1.72
N ALA A 78 2.50 -15.58 2.55
CA ALA A 78 2.32 -15.80 3.97
C ALA A 78 2.02 -14.50 4.70
N VAL A 79 2.70 -13.39 4.33
CA VAL A 79 2.44 -12.05 4.86
C VAL A 79 1.04 -11.58 4.47
N ASN A 80 0.65 -11.78 3.21
CA ASN A 80 -0.70 -11.44 2.74
C ASN A 80 -1.78 -12.20 3.51
N ARG A 81 -1.60 -13.49 3.77
CA ARG A 81 -2.54 -14.30 4.58
C ARG A 81 -2.75 -13.78 5.99
N LEU A 82 -1.78 -13.08 6.57
CA LEU A 82 -1.93 -12.45 7.88
C LEU A 82 -2.81 -11.18 7.83
N GLY A 83 -3.02 -10.59 6.65
CA GLY A 83 -3.83 -9.40 6.49
C GLY A 83 -3.09 -8.16 6.00
N LEU A 84 -1.87 -8.31 5.50
CA LEU A 84 -1.10 -7.24 4.91
C LEU A 84 -1.13 -7.38 3.39
N ALA A 85 -1.74 -6.42 2.68
CA ALA A 85 -1.76 -6.38 1.22
C ALA A 85 -0.94 -5.19 0.70
N LYS A 86 -0.41 -5.31 -0.52
CA LYS A 86 0.32 -4.24 -1.22
C LYS A 86 -0.23 -4.10 -2.64
N THR A 87 -0.42 -2.86 -3.10
CA THR A 87 -0.50 -2.56 -4.54
C THR A 87 0.90 -2.46 -5.12
N PHE A 88 1.04 -2.67 -6.42
CA PHE A 88 2.34 -2.60 -7.09
C PHE A 88 2.45 -1.30 -7.89
N GLN A 89 3.68 -0.81 -8.10
CA GLN A 89 3.95 0.37 -8.89
C GLN A 89 3.64 0.18 -10.39
N ILE A 90 3.72 -1.07 -10.86
CA ILE A 90 3.28 -1.47 -12.22
C ILE A 90 1.91 -2.14 -12.07
N THR A 91 0.94 -1.72 -12.89
CA THR A 91 -0.43 -2.24 -12.87
C THR A 91 -0.46 -3.77 -13.02
N ASN A 92 -0.77 -4.47 -11.94
CA ASN A 92 -0.83 -5.94 -11.86
C ASN A 92 -2.28 -6.42 -11.92
N VAL A 93 -2.96 -6.09 -13.01
CA VAL A 93 -4.29 -6.64 -13.34
C VAL A 93 -4.12 -7.75 -14.38
N PHE A 94 -5.09 -8.63 -14.46
CA PHE A 94 -5.18 -9.61 -15.55
C PHE A 94 -5.83 -8.93 -16.76
N PRO A 95 -5.06 -8.50 -17.77
CA PRO A 95 -5.58 -7.62 -18.82
C PRO A 95 -6.63 -8.27 -19.71
N GLY A 96 -6.56 -9.59 -19.89
CA GLY A 96 -7.42 -10.38 -20.80
C GLY A 96 -8.73 -10.85 -20.18
N ILE A 97 -9.00 -10.59 -18.90
CA ILE A 97 -10.28 -10.94 -18.27
C ILE A 97 -11.03 -9.67 -17.84
N SER A 98 -12.33 -9.84 -17.53
CA SER A 98 -13.16 -8.68 -17.16
C SER A 98 -12.74 -8.05 -15.85
N VAL A 99 -13.14 -6.78 -15.64
CA VAL A 99 -12.98 -6.05 -14.38
C VAL A 99 -13.56 -6.85 -13.22
N TYR A 100 -14.77 -7.39 -13.39
CA TYR A 100 -15.41 -8.22 -12.38
C TYR A 100 -14.59 -9.48 -12.05
N GLU A 101 -14.13 -10.22 -13.06
CA GLU A 101 -13.35 -11.44 -12.88
C GLU A 101 -12.01 -11.17 -12.17
N ASN A 102 -11.35 -10.03 -12.47
CA ASN A 102 -10.16 -9.61 -11.76
C ASN A 102 -10.39 -9.55 -10.24
N VAL A 103 -11.42 -8.80 -9.81
CA VAL A 103 -11.73 -8.63 -8.39
C VAL A 103 -12.21 -9.94 -7.77
N ARG A 104 -12.99 -10.75 -8.53
CA ARG A 104 -13.48 -12.06 -8.07
C ARG A 104 -12.33 -13.03 -7.75
N VAL A 105 -11.32 -13.12 -8.61
CA VAL A 105 -10.13 -13.97 -8.39
C VAL A 105 -9.41 -13.55 -7.11
N ALA A 106 -9.21 -12.24 -6.90
CA ALA A 106 -8.60 -11.73 -5.68
C ALA A 106 -9.42 -12.06 -4.42
N ALA A 107 -10.74 -11.87 -4.47
CA ALA A 107 -11.64 -12.20 -3.36
C ALA A 107 -11.64 -13.70 -3.00
N GLN A 108 -11.53 -14.57 -4.00
CA GLN A 108 -11.46 -16.01 -3.79
C GLN A 108 -10.16 -16.50 -3.16
N SER A 109 -9.05 -15.79 -3.34
CA SER A 109 -7.74 -16.17 -2.79
C SER A 109 -7.73 -16.30 -1.25
N ARG A 110 -8.69 -15.66 -0.59
CA ARG A 110 -8.87 -15.67 0.89
C ARG A 110 -9.93 -16.66 1.38
N ALA A 111 -10.60 -17.37 0.49
CA ALA A 111 -11.64 -18.30 0.91
C ALA A 111 -11.03 -19.51 1.64
N PRO A 112 -11.57 -19.92 2.82
CA PRO A 112 -11.01 -21.01 3.62
C PRO A 112 -10.93 -22.37 2.92
N GLU A 113 -11.60 -22.51 1.78
CA GLU A 113 -11.71 -23.76 1.03
C GLU A 113 -11.02 -23.71 -0.36
N ALA A 114 -10.02 -22.86 -0.54
CA ALA A 114 -9.28 -22.73 -1.81
C ALA A 114 -8.64 -24.04 -2.32
N GLY A 115 -8.77 -25.15 -1.59
CA GLY A 115 -8.32 -26.49 -1.97
C GLY A 115 -9.41 -27.45 -2.45
N ARG A 116 -10.69 -27.08 -2.44
CA ARG A 116 -11.79 -27.95 -2.91
C ARG A 116 -12.32 -27.48 -4.26
N PHE A 117 -12.04 -28.23 -5.28
CA PHE A 117 -12.39 -28.00 -6.70
C PHE A 117 -13.89 -27.83 -7.00
N THR A 118 -14.79 -28.04 -6.04
CA THR A 118 -16.23 -28.08 -6.27
C THR A 118 -16.99 -26.80 -5.97
N SER A 119 -16.34 -25.73 -5.48
CA SER A 119 -16.98 -24.46 -5.06
C SER A 119 -16.60 -23.23 -5.89
N LEU A 120 -15.95 -23.40 -7.07
CA LEU A 120 -15.40 -22.26 -7.82
C LEU A 120 -16.45 -21.43 -8.59
N TRP A 121 -17.69 -21.90 -8.77
CA TRP A 121 -18.56 -21.34 -9.79
C TRP A 121 -19.64 -20.36 -9.32
N ARG A 122 -20.05 -20.36 -8.06
CA ARG A 122 -20.96 -19.33 -7.50
C ARG A 122 -20.88 -19.29 -5.98
N ARG A 123 -20.37 -18.19 -5.45
CA ARG A 123 -20.41 -17.86 -4.02
C ARG A 123 -21.08 -16.49 -3.89
N PRO A 124 -22.34 -16.44 -3.47
CA PRO A 124 -23.10 -15.18 -3.32
C PRO A 124 -22.42 -14.17 -2.40
N ASP A 125 -21.68 -14.65 -1.39
CA ASP A 125 -20.88 -13.83 -0.47
C ASP A 125 -19.70 -13.14 -1.18
N VAL A 126 -19.09 -13.77 -2.19
CA VAL A 126 -18.01 -13.19 -3.01
C VAL A 126 -18.59 -12.22 -4.03
N GLU A 127 -19.70 -12.59 -4.69
CA GLU A 127 -20.35 -11.73 -5.70
C GLU A 127 -20.76 -10.38 -5.11
N GLY A 128 -21.41 -10.39 -3.92
CA GLY A 128 -21.79 -9.17 -3.23
C GLY A 128 -20.60 -8.29 -2.87
N ALA A 129 -19.52 -8.89 -2.32
CA ALA A 129 -18.31 -8.17 -1.94
C ALA A 129 -17.58 -7.56 -3.16
N VAL A 130 -17.56 -8.28 -4.30
CA VAL A 130 -16.99 -7.77 -5.56
C VAL A 130 -17.77 -6.56 -6.04
N MET A 131 -19.11 -6.67 -6.12
CA MET A 131 -19.95 -5.56 -6.58
C MET A 131 -19.87 -4.35 -5.67
N GLU A 132 -19.80 -4.55 -4.33
CA GLU A 132 -19.60 -3.46 -3.38
C GLU A 132 -18.31 -2.68 -3.66
N LEU A 133 -17.21 -3.37 -3.97
CA LEU A 133 -15.95 -2.72 -4.32
C LEU A 133 -16.05 -1.97 -5.65
N LEU A 134 -16.62 -2.60 -6.69
CA LEU A 134 -16.78 -1.95 -8.00
C LEU A 134 -17.63 -0.68 -7.92
N VAL A 135 -18.74 -0.72 -7.19
CA VAL A 135 -19.58 0.46 -6.94
C VAL A 135 -18.81 1.54 -6.18
N ALA A 136 -18.07 1.16 -5.13
CA ALA A 136 -17.32 2.10 -4.32
C ALA A 136 -16.24 2.86 -5.10
N PHE A 137 -15.68 2.23 -6.14
CA PHE A 137 -14.65 2.80 -7.01
C PHE A 137 -15.20 3.28 -8.37
N GLY A 138 -16.53 3.26 -8.59
CA GLY A 138 -17.16 3.73 -9.82
C GLY A 138 -16.88 2.86 -11.05
N LEU A 139 -16.55 1.57 -10.82
CA LEU A 139 -16.23 0.60 -11.87
C LEU A 139 -17.40 -0.34 -12.23
N GLU A 140 -18.57 -0.19 -11.60
CA GLU A 140 -19.74 -1.07 -11.81
C GLU A 140 -20.22 -1.08 -13.26
N GLY A 141 -20.17 0.07 -13.94
CA GLY A 141 -20.53 0.21 -15.36
C GLY A 141 -19.53 -0.44 -16.32
N ARG A 142 -18.32 -0.73 -15.84
CA ARG A 142 -17.23 -1.35 -16.60
C ARG A 142 -17.03 -2.82 -16.28
N ARG A 143 -17.86 -3.41 -15.41
CA ARG A 143 -17.66 -4.75 -14.83
C ARG A 143 -17.41 -5.86 -15.85
N ASP A 144 -18.07 -5.78 -17.01
CA ASP A 144 -18.02 -6.78 -18.07
C ASP A 144 -16.93 -6.49 -19.12
N GLU A 145 -16.29 -5.31 -19.05
CA GLU A 145 -15.19 -4.95 -19.95
C GLU A 145 -13.89 -5.62 -19.52
N THR A 146 -13.02 -5.93 -20.51
CA THR A 146 -11.67 -6.42 -20.23
C THR A 146 -10.83 -5.32 -19.59
N ALA A 147 -10.01 -5.68 -18.57
CA ALA A 147 -9.25 -4.71 -17.81
C ALA A 147 -8.26 -3.88 -18.65
N GLN A 148 -7.77 -4.40 -19.76
CA GLN A 148 -6.90 -3.67 -20.69
C GLN A 148 -7.58 -2.46 -21.37
N ASN A 149 -8.92 -2.42 -21.42
CA ASN A 149 -9.67 -1.34 -22.04
C ASN A 149 -9.98 -0.18 -21.09
N LEU A 150 -9.65 -0.34 -19.81
CA LEU A 150 -9.79 0.72 -18.82
C LEU A 150 -8.76 1.83 -19.06
N SER A 151 -9.14 3.07 -18.74
CA SER A 151 -8.18 4.17 -18.62
C SER A 151 -7.14 3.88 -17.53
N HIS A 152 -6.02 4.60 -17.54
CA HIS A 152 -4.96 4.41 -16.55
C HIS A 152 -5.46 4.63 -15.11
N GLY A 153 -6.28 5.64 -14.87
CA GLY A 153 -6.90 5.88 -13.56
C GLY A 153 -7.85 4.77 -13.12
N GLU A 154 -8.70 4.27 -14.05
CA GLU A 154 -9.59 3.14 -13.76
C GLU A 154 -8.81 1.85 -13.47
N GLN A 155 -7.68 1.63 -14.15
CA GLN A 155 -6.79 0.49 -13.85
C GLN A 155 -6.19 0.60 -12.44
N ARG A 156 -5.82 1.81 -11.99
CA ARG A 156 -5.36 2.05 -10.60
C ARG A 156 -6.46 1.76 -9.59
N TYR A 157 -7.69 2.18 -9.86
CA TYR A 157 -8.83 1.84 -9.01
C TYR A 157 -9.06 0.31 -8.96
N LEU A 158 -8.94 -0.37 -10.09
CA LEU A 158 -9.05 -1.82 -10.15
C LEU A 158 -7.96 -2.50 -9.29
N GLU A 159 -6.70 -2.04 -9.33
CA GLU A 159 -5.63 -2.56 -8.46
C GLU A 159 -5.96 -2.42 -6.98
N ILE A 160 -6.48 -1.26 -6.57
CA ILE A 160 -6.89 -1.05 -5.17
C ILE A 160 -8.05 -1.99 -4.83
N CYS A 161 -9.02 -2.20 -5.74
CA CYS A 161 -10.10 -3.17 -5.56
C CYS A 161 -9.55 -4.59 -5.36
N LEU A 162 -8.56 -5.02 -6.15
CA LEU A 162 -7.93 -6.35 -6.01
C LEU A 162 -7.30 -6.49 -4.62
N ALA A 163 -6.55 -5.49 -4.17
CA ALA A 163 -5.92 -5.52 -2.86
C ALA A 163 -6.98 -5.56 -1.74
N LEU A 164 -8.03 -4.73 -1.82
CA LEU A 164 -9.13 -4.68 -0.85
C LEU A 164 -9.99 -5.95 -0.84
N ALA A 165 -10.13 -6.63 -1.99
CA ALA A 165 -10.86 -7.88 -2.10
C ALA A 165 -10.25 -9.00 -1.24
N THR A 166 -8.96 -8.90 -0.93
CA THR A 166 -8.29 -9.80 0.02
C THR A 166 -8.61 -9.47 1.49
N LYS A 167 -9.47 -8.49 1.78
CA LYS A 167 -9.87 -8.04 3.13
C LYS A 167 -8.67 -7.79 4.05
N PRO A 168 -7.73 -6.92 3.66
CA PRO A 168 -6.56 -6.64 4.49
C PRO A 168 -6.94 -5.82 5.73
N THR A 169 -6.11 -5.93 6.78
CA THR A 169 -6.14 -5.01 7.93
C THR A 169 -5.14 -3.87 7.76
N LEU A 170 -4.07 -4.11 6.97
CA LEU A 170 -3.09 -3.10 6.54
C LEU A 170 -2.93 -3.17 5.01
N LEU A 171 -3.13 -2.03 4.35
CA LEU A 171 -2.91 -1.88 2.91
C LEU A 171 -1.72 -0.95 2.65
N LEU A 172 -0.74 -1.45 1.90
CA LEU A 172 0.38 -0.67 1.40
C LEU A 172 0.06 -0.17 -0.01
N LEU A 173 0.07 1.14 -0.20
CA LEU A 173 -0.17 1.80 -1.49
C LEU A 173 1.14 2.44 -1.99
N ASP A 174 1.59 2.01 -3.15
CA ASP A 174 2.82 2.50 -3.78
C ASP A 174 2.46 3.45 -4.92
N GLU A 175 2.54 4.76 -4.66
CA GLU A 175 2.17 5.87 -5.56
C GLU A 175 0.78 5.67 -6.21
N PRO A 176 -0.30 5.59 -5.40
CA PRO A 176 -1.63 5.24 -5.90
C PRO A 176 -2.22 6.25 -6.88
N THR A 177 -1.69 7.48 -6.94
CA THR A 177 -2.16 8.55 -7.81
C THR A 177 -1.22 8.86 -8.98
N ALA A 178 -0.15 8.05 -9.18
CA ALA A 178 0.81 8.28 -10.24
C ALA A 178 0.16 8.25 -11.63
N GLY A 179 0.47 9.27 -12.45
CA GLY A 179 -0.05 9.40 -13.81
C GLY A 179 -1.46 9.96 -13.93
N MET A 180 -2.10 10.33 -12.81
CA MET A 180 -3.41 10.99 -12.79
C MET A 180 -3.27 12.50 -12.99
N THR A 181 -4.31 13.11 -13.56
CA THR A 181 -4.44 14.56 -13.59
C THR A 181 -4.68 15.12 -12.18
N PRO A 182 -4.45 16.42 -11.91
CA PRO A 182 -4.69 17.01 -10.59
C PRO A 182 -6.13 16.86 -10.08
N GLY A 183 -7.12 16.79 -10.99
CA GLY A 183 -8.51 16.51 -10.66
C GLY A 183 -8.70 15.08 -10.17
N GLU A 184 -8.26 14.11 -10.97
CA GLU A 184 -8.30 12.68 -10.64
C GLU A 184 -7.54 12.37 -9.36
N THR A 185 -6.37 13.00 -9.14
CA THR A 185 -5.56 12.87 -7.92
C THR A 185 -6.38 13.27 -6.67
N ARG A 186 -7.09 14.41 -6.72
CA ARG A 186 -7.94 14.85 -5.61
C ARG A 186 -9.07 13.87 -5.34
N ASP A 187 -9.74 13.40 -6.39
CA ASP A 187 -10.87 12.48 -6.27
C ASP A 187 -10.41 11.12 -5.74
N ALA A 188 -9.29 10.60 -6.25
CA ALA A 188 -8.65 9.36 -5.78
C ALA A 188 -8.24 9.45 -4.29
N THR A 189 -7.58 10.56 -3.91
CA THR A 189 -7.16 10.81 -2.53
C THR A 189 -8.36 10.81 -1.58
N ALA A 190 -9.43 11.54 -1.93
CA ALA A 190 -10.66 11.60 -1.14
C ALA A 190 -11.35 10.23 -1.06
N LEU A 191 -11.37 9.47 -2.15
CA LEU A 191 -11.94 8.13 -2.21
C LEU A 191 -11.17 7.17 -1.30
N ILE A 192 -9.84 7.11 -1.42
CA ILE A 192 -8.98 6.23 -0.60
C ILE A 192 -9.18 6.56 0.89
N ARG A 193 -9.15 7.84 1.27
CA ARG A 193 -9.37 8.26 2.67
C ARG A 193 -10.75 7.84 3.17
N ARG A 194 -11.79 8.08 2.39
CA ARG A 194 -13.16 7.67 2.75
C ARG A 194 -13.28 6.17 2.94
N MET A 195 -12.66 5.37 2.07
CA MET A 195 -12.67 3.91 2.16
C MET A 195 -11.90 3.42 3.38
N ALA A 196 -10.76 4.04 3.70
CA ALA A 196 -10.00 3.72 4.90
C ALA A 196 -10.83 3.94 6.17
N LEU A 197 -11.44 5.10 6.30
CA LEU A 197 -12.29 5.45 7.43
C LEU A 197 -13.51 4.52 7.56
N ALA A 198 -14.24 4.30 6.45
CA ALA A 198 -15.46 3.48 6.45
C ALA A 198 -15.21 2.02 6.83
N ARG A 199 -14.02 1.49 6.55
CA ARG A 199 -13.64 0.08 6.79
C ARG A 199 -12.72 -0.11 8.02
N GLY A 200 -12.32 0.98 8.70
CA GLY A 200 -11.32 0.92 9.77
C GLY A 200 -9.97 0.38 9.28
N LEU A 201 -9.63 0.64 8.01
CA LEU A 201 -8.45 0.12 7.33
C LEU A 201 -7.22 0.97 7.71
N THR A 202 -6.13 0.29 8.04
CA THR A 202 -4.83 0.94 8.23
C THR A 202 -4.16 1.09 6.88
N LEU A 203 -3.58 2.26 6.60
CA LEU A 203 -2.86 2.52 5.35
C LEU A 203 -1.40 2.88 5.62
N LEU A 204 -0.52 2.37 4.78
CA LEU A 204 0.85 2.84 4.65
C LEU A 204 1.09 3.19 3.18
N LEU A 205 1.41 4.47 2.88
CA LEU A 205 1.55 4.97 1.52
C LEU A 205 3.00 5.35 1.22
N ILE A 206 3.44 5.11 -0.02
CA ILE A 206 4.54 5.86 -0.61
C ILE A 206 3.92 6.92 -1.51
N GLU A 207 4.30 8.17 -1.31
CA GLU A 207 3.87 9.29 -2.15
C GLU A 207 4.99 10.32 -2.26
N HIS A 208 4.97 11.06 -3.35
CA HIS A 208 5.84 12.19 -3.61
C HIS A 208 5.04 13.48 -3.87
N ASP A 209 3.74 13.38 -4.11
CA ASP A 209 2.84 14.53 -4.22
C ASP A 209 2.40 15.00 -2.83
N MET A 210 2.93 16.17 -2.42
CA MET A 210 2.61 16.75 -1.12
C MET A 210 1.12 17.07 -0.96
N SER A 211 0.38 17.33 -2.04
CA SER A 211 -1.06 17.56 -1.95
C SER A 211 -1.82 16.31 -1.51
N VAL A 212 -1.40 15.14 -2.00
CA VAL A 212 -1.93 13.83 -1.57
C VAL A 212 -1.55 13.58 -0.11
N VAL A 213 -0.26 13.73 0.24
CA VAL A 213 0.25 13.51 1.59
C VAL A 213 -0.50 14.34 2.61
N MET A 214 -0.67 15.66 2.35
CA MET A 214 -1.40 16.58 3.22
C MET A 214 -2.90 16.25 3.31
N GLY A 215 -3.49 15.71 2.23
CA GLY A 215 -4.92 15.41 2.17
C GLY A 215 -5.32 14.10 2.84
N ILE A 216 -4.40 13.13 2.97
CA ILE A 216 -4.77 11.79 3.40
C ILE A 216 -4.10 11.35 4.72
N SER A 217 -2.90 11.84 5.05
CA SER A 217 -2.07 11.27 6.10
C SER A 217 -2.41 11.82 7.48
N ASP A 218 -2.40 10.94 8.48
CA ASP A 218 -2.41 11.33 9.89
C ASP A 218 -0.97 11.61 10.36
N ARG A 219 0.02 10.87 9.80
CA ARG A 219 1.45 11.00 10.10
C ARG A 219 2.29 10.72 8.86
N VAL A 220 3.45 11.38 8.79
CA VAL A 220 4.40 11.27 7.68
C VAL A 220 5.77 10.91 8.22
N ALA A 221 6.41 9.90 7.62
CA ALA A 221 7.80 9.55 7.84
C ALA A 221 8.62 9.93 6.60
N VAL A 222 9.76 10.58 6.79
CA VAL A 222 10.63 11.04 5.70
C VAL A 222 11.88 10.19 5.65
N LEU A 223 12.13 9.58 4.48
CA LEU A 223 13.36 8.85 4.20
C LEU A 223 14.29 9.69 3.32
N HIS A 224 15.59 9.63 3.63
CA HIS A 224 16.65 10.22 2.83
C HIS A 224 17.90 9.33 2.92
N PHE A 225 18.46 8.93 1.78
CA PHE A 225 19.61 8.01 1.69
C PHE A 225 19.48 6.77 2.59
N GLY A 226 18.29 6.15 2.58
CA GLY A 226 18.03 4.93 3.35
C GLY A 226 17.84 5.13 4.85
N GLN A 227 17.78 6.34 5.37
CA GLN A 227 17.56 6.66 6.77
C GLN A 227 16.27 7.46 6.98
N LYS A 228 15.63 7.28 8.13
CA LYS A 228 14.50 8.13 8.52
C LYS A 228 15.03 9.40 9.17
N ILE A 229 14.81 10.55 8.50
CA ILE A 229 15.32 11.87 8.95
C ILE A 229 14.28 12.67 9.75
N ALA A 230 12.99 12.42 9.53
CA ALA A 230 11.91 13.10 10.22
C ALA A 230 10.67 12.22 10.31
N GLU A 231 9.83 12.48 11.32
CA GLU A 231 8.51 11.86 11.47
C GLU A 231 7.60 12.79 12.26
N GLY A 232 6.35 12.97 11.82
CA GLY A 232 5.38 13.84 12.48
C GLY A 232 4.11 14.06 11.67
N PRO A 233 3.19 14.91 12.16
CA PRO A 233 2.00 15.29 11.39
C PRO A 233 2.42 16.05 10.11
N PRO A 234 1.61 15.98 9.02
CA PRO A 234 1.95 16.57 7.73
C PRO A 234 2.42 18.02 7.79
N GLU A 235 1.74 18.87 8.58
CA GLU A 235 2.09 20.28 8.71
C GLU A 235 3.49 20.52 9.34
N ALA A 236 3.89 19.67 10.30
CA ALA A 236 5.23 19.77 10.89
C ALA A 236 6.31 19.33 9.90
N ILE A 237 6.02 18.34 9.07
CA ILE A 237 6.94 17.86 8.04
C ILE A 237 7.13 18.90 6.95
N ARG A 238 6.06 19.58 6.52
CA ARG A 238 6.10 20.62 5.48
C ARG A 238 7.05 21.78 5.81
N THR A 239 7.22 22.11 7.08
CA THR A 239 8.05 23.21 7.55
C THR A 239 9.38 22.76 8.15
N ASN A 240 9.69 21.47 8.14
CA ASN A 240 10.91 20.93 8.73
C ASN A 240 12.13 21.27 7.85
N PRO A 241 13.15 22.00 8.36
CA PRO A 241 14.32 22.39 7.58
C PRO A 241 15.08 21.21 6.99
N GLN A 242 15.27 20.11 7.76
CA GLN A 242 15.96 18.92 7.27
C GLN A 242 15.23 18.25 6.10
N VAL A 243 13.89 18.32 6.10
CA VAL A 243 13.08 17.79 4.99
C VAL A 243 13.21 18.69 3.76
N ILE A 244 13.14 20.00 3.95
CA ILE A 244 13.30 20.98 2.88
C ILE A 244 14.68 20.81 2.21
N ASP A 245 15.75 20.73 3.01
CA ASP A 245 17.11 20.54 2.51
C ASP A 245 17.27 19.22 1.75
N ALA A 246 16.64 18.13 2.23
CA ALA A 246 16.67 16.83 1.55
C ALA A 246 16.02 16.84 0.16
N TYR A 247 15.04 17.72 -0.07
CA TYR A 247 14.39 17.87 -1.37
C TYR A 247 15.06 18.91 -2.26
N LEU A 248 15.68 19.96 -1.69
CA LEU A 248 16.37 21.03 -2.43
C LEU A 248 17.84 20.72 -2.66
N GLY A 249 18.49 20.02 -1.74
CA GLY A 249 19.92 19.68 -1.82
C GLY A 249 20.26 18.58 -2.84
N GLY A 250 19.26 17.99 -3.51
CA GLY A 250 19.46 17.01 -4.59
C GLY A 250 19.51 17.62 -6.01
N VAL A 251 19.64 18.93 -6.13
CA VAL A 251 19.65 19.64 -7.44
C VAL A 251 21.08 19.94 -7.95
N ASP A 252 22.09 19.70 -7.11
CA ASP A 252 23.50 19.91 -7.48
C ASP A 252 24.25 18.56 -7.47
N ASP A 253 24.14 17.78 -8.60
CA ASP A 253 25.23 16.91 -9.12
C ASP A 253 24.80 16.30 -10.47
#